data_113910d090f62f68a71e98da9a31c5ab
#
_entry.id   113910d090f62f68a71e98da9a31c5ab
#
_cell.length_a   1.000
_cell.length_b   1.000
_cell.length_c   1.000
_cell.angle_alpha   90.00
_cell.angle_beta   90.00
_cell.angle_gamma   90.00
#
_symmetry.space_group_name_H-M   'P 1'
#
loop_
_entity.id
_entity.type
_entity.pdbx_description
1 polymer ?
#
loop_
_entity_poly.entity_id
_entity_poly.type
_entity_poly.pdbx_seq_one_letter_code
_entity_poly.pdbx_strand_id
1 'polypeptide(L)'
;MGNNQSIIERLVSWDESISFEAKRVSGKMVRKALETIVAFANTKGGILVLGMEDYSKAKGTDRLIGIQENAEAVDELQQKIQHKIIPPIPIDDVLWKKLNCILHDGNSGEIVIISVPMSPKVHSIVEDGTWKRLEKGNREMTAAEINELCFSRGVISAESELVDVPFELLNTDSWRSYCENRGINSGDIKDRMFRIGLARKKDNLILPTKAAVLCFAEDPSGILSSKDSVRVFHYAGTRIEHGAVPNLLKKPKTISGPLIKQITNAYEYVINEIAKGLTIATSGFETVHRYPTRVIREAITNAVIHRDYHITRDVHIRIFDNRIEVESPGLFPGNITTETIAYAGSFSRNPLIVNCLREFPEPPNIDAGEGVRMMFAAMQAQGLYPPFYSSRRDSVVIFLLNEERPPVWEQVSEWINRNGFITNGQLCRIATVDTLKASKMLRKWVELEMLEVDMSKGKKNARYRKAGSEADGNVIGLLSGLSDNKKSPLL
;
A
#
# COMPACT_ATOMS: atom_id res chain seq x y z
N MET A 1 2.06 32.17 -16.28
CA MET A 1 3.48 31.90 -16.66
C MET A 1 4.33 31.40 -15.49
N GLY A 2 4.17 31.88 -14.25
CA GLY A 2 5.05 31.52 -13.13
C GLY A 2 5.06 30.03 -12.70
N ASN A 3 3.95 29.31 -12.87
CA ASN A 3 3.85 27.91 -12.41
C ASN A 3 4.59 26.91 -13.33
N ASN A 4 4.58 27.15 -14.65
CA ASN A 4 5.28 26.29 -15.62
C ASN A 4 6.80 26.42 -15.51
N GLN A 5 7.31 27.62 -15.27
CA GLN A 5 8.74 27.91 -15.08
C GLN A 5 9.31 27.14 -13.87
N SER A 6 8.60 27.18 -12.74
CA SER A 6 9.00 26.45 -11.51
C SER A 6 9.03 24.91 -11.71
N ILE A 7 8.13 24.37 -12.55
CA ILE A 7 8.11 22.94 -12.87
C ILE A 7 9.31 22.58 -13.73
N ILE A 8 9.60 23.36 -14.77
CA ILE A 8 10.74 23.12 -15.67
C ILE A 8 12.06 23.17 -14.90
N GLU A 9 12.25 24.17 -14.04
CA GLU A 9 13.44 24.29 -13.18
C GLU A 9 13.68 23.07 -12.29
N ARG A 10 12.61 22.45 -11.81
CA ARG A 10 12.70 21.19 -11.06
C ARG A 10 13.04 20.01 -11.95
N LEU A 11 12.38 19.85 -13.08
CA LEU A 11 12.59 18.73 -14.01
C LEU A 11 14.02 18.68 -14.53
N VAL A 12 14.61 19.83 -14.89
CA VAL A 12 15.98 19.88 -15.40
C VAL A 12 17.04 19.55 -14.32
N SER A 13 16.68 19.62 -13.04
CA SER A 13 17.55 19.25 -11.92
C SER A 13 17.54 17.77 -11.56
N TRP A 14 16.60 16.99 -12.12
CA TRP A 14 16.45 15.58 -11.77
C TRP A 14 17.31 14.65 -12.63
N ASP A 15 17.95 13.67 -11.99
CA ASP A 15 18.60 12.53 -12.64
C ASP A 15 17.57 11.39 -12.83
N GLU A 16 17.87 10.45 -13.70
CA GLU A 16 17.07 9.23 -13.86
C GLU A 16 16.97 8.48 -12.54
N SER A 17 15.76 7.95 -12.27
CA SER A 17 15.45 7.20 -11.06
C SER A 17 14.39 6.12 -11.33
N ILE A 18 13.98 5.43 -10.29
CA ILE A 18 12.91 4.44 -10.38
C ILE A 18 11.56 5.07 -10.82
N SER A 19 11.38 6.38 -10.60
CA SER A 19 10.16 7.12 -10.89
C SER A 19 10.32 8.26 -11.90
N PHE A 20 11.52 8.46 -12.44
CA PHE A 20 11.79 9.54 -13.39
C PHE A 20 12.68 9.10 -14.55
N GLU A 21 12.33 9.51 -15.76
CA GLU A 21 13.10 9.30 -16.97
C GLU A 21 12.98 10.50 -17.91
N ALA A 22 14.08 10.93 -18.51
CA ALA A 22 14.13 11.94 -19.56
C ALA A 22 14.56 11.30 -20.89
N LYS A 23 13.88 11.65 -21.96
CA LYS A 23 14.24 11.13 -23.31
C LYS A 23 14.23 12.24 -24.36
N ARG A 24 15.32 12.32 -25.10
CA ARG A 24 15.37 13.05 -26.35
C ARG A 24 14.47 12.37 -27.39
N VAL A 25 13.75 13.13 -28.18
CA VAL A 25 12.83 12.62 -29.20
C VAL A 25 13.61 12.31 -30.49
N SER A 26 14.06 11.07 -30.62
CA SER A 26 14.83 10.56 -31.77
C SER A 26 14.14 9.34 -32.39
N GLY A 27 14.58 8.87 -33.58
CA GLY A 27 13.91 7.80 -34.33
C GLY A 27 13.69 6.46 -33.65
N LYS A 28 14.45 6.11 -32.60
CA LYS A 28 14.30 4.88 -31.79
C LYS A 28 13.58 5.12 -30.46
N MET A 29 13.10 6.35 -30.20
CA MET A 29 12.54 6.74 -28.92
C MET A 29 11.24 6.01 -28.58
N VAL A 30 10.36 5.81 -29.58
CA VAL A 30 8.99 5.29 -29.37
C VAL A 30 8.98 3.95 -28.64
N ARG A 31 9.80 2.96 -29.09
CA ARG A 31 9.89 1.67 -28.41
C ARG A 31 10.38 1.81 -26.97
N LYS A 32 11.49 2.55 -26.76
CA LYS A 32 12.04 2.76 -25.42
C LYS A 32 11.11 3.53 -24.49
N ALA A 33 10.30 4.43 -25.04
CA ALA A 33 9.28 5.15 -24.28
C ALA A 33 8.13 4.22 -23.87
N LEU A 34 7.68 3.31 -24.75
CA LEU A 34 6.69 2.29 -24.40
C LEU A 34 7.22 1.34 -23.30
N GLU A 35 8.47 0.86 -23.41
CA GLU A 35 9.12 0.06 -22.37
C GLU A 35 9.11 0.80 -21.02
N THR A 36 9.42 2.11 -21.02
CA THR A 36 9.42 2.93 -19.81
C THR A 36 8.01 3.11 -19.23
N ILE A 37 7.00 3.37 -20.07
CA ILE A 37 5.61 3.53 -19.63
C ILE A 37 5.09 2.23 -18.98
N VAL A 38 5.32 1.08 -19.64
CA VAL A 38 4.94 -0.22 -19.08
C VAL A 38 5.73 -0.53 -17.80
N ALA A 39 7.03 -0.23 -17.78
CA ALA A 39 7.86 -0.44 -16.61
C ALA A 39 7.40 0.42 -15.42
N PHE A 40 7.02 1.68 -15.63
CA PHE A 40 6.43 2.54 -14.61
C PHE A 40 5.10 1.97 -14.10
N ALA A 41 4.16 1.63 -14.99
CA ALA A 41 2.87 1.05 -14.60
C ALA A 41 3.02 -0.24 -13.80
N ASN A 42 3.98 -1.10 -14.16
CA ASN A 42 4.25 -2.36 -13.49
C ASN A 42 5.06 -2.21 -12.19
N THR A 43 5.71 -1.06 -11.95
CA THR A 43 6.56 -0.87 -10.76
C THR A 43 5.87 0.07 -9.76
N LYS A 44 6.20 1.35 -9.76
CA LYS A 44 5.74 2.34 -8.77
C LYS A 44 5.09 3.57 -9.40
N GLY A 45 4.87 3.54 -10.69
CA GLY A 45 4.55 4.72 -11.46
C GLY A 45 5.78 5.58 -11.73
N GLY A 46 5.58 6.70 -12.42
CA GLY A 46 6.68 7.62 -12.70
C GLY A 46 6.34 8.69 -13.73
N ILE A 47 7.31 9.54 -13.99
CA ILE A 47 7.25 10.60 -15.00
C ILE A 47 8.27 10.33 -16.10
N LEU A 48 7.79 10.29 -17.32
CA LEU A 48 8.60 10.32 -18.52
C LEU A 48 8.52 11.73 -19.15
N VAL A 49 9.67 12.38 -19.37
CA VAL A 49 9.75 13.67 -20.06
C VAL A 49 10.34 13.46 -21.44
N LEU A 50 9.61 13.87 -22.48
CA LEU A 50 10.06 13.85 -23.86
C LEU A 50 10.53 15.24 -24.29
N GLY A 51 11.60 15.28 -25.08
CA GLY A 51 12.25 16.53 -25.51
C GLY A 51 13.29 17.03 -24.53
N MET A 52 13.74 16.18 -23.60
CA MET A 52 14.78 16.49 -22.62
C MET A 52 15.92 15.47 -22.70
N GLU A 53 17.15 15.95 -22.72
CA GLU A 53 18.36 15.12 -22.76
C GLU A 53 18.67 14.49 -21.40
N ASP A 54 19.35 13.34 -21.42
CA ASP A 54 19.80 12.63 -20.24
C ASP A 54 20.69 13.53 -19.34
N TYR A 55 20.50 13.40 -18.02
CA TYR A 55 21.25 14.17 -17.01
C TYR A 55 22.75 13.91 -17.05
N SER A 56 23.19 12.76 -17.54
CA SER A 56 24.62 12.43 -17.73
C SER A 56 25.27 13.20 -18.87
N LYS A 57 24.48 13.66 -19.86
CA LYS A 57 24.98 14.32 -21.08
C LYS A 57 24.87 15.84 -21.05
N ALA A 58 23.85 16.39 -20.39
CA ALA A 58 23.62 17.82 -20.27
C ALA A 58 23.08 18.19 -18.87
N LYS A 59 23.22 19.43 -18.45
CA LYS A 59 22.79 19.93 -17.15
C LYS A 59 21.89 21.16 -17.27
N GLY A 60 20.99 21.32 -16.29
CA GLY A 60 20.11 22.50 -16.24
C GLY A 60 19.31 22.66 -17.52
N THR A 61 19.20 23.90 -18.00
CA THR A 61 18.44 24.26 -19.21
C THR A 61 19.01 23.69 -20.51
N ASP A 62 20.32 23.32 -20.53
CA ASP A 62 20.95 22.71 -21.70
C ASP A 62 20.35 21.32 -22.04
N ARG A 63 19.60 20.73 -21.12
CA ARG A 63 18.82 19.50 -21.35
C ARG A 63 17.56 19.71 -22.19
N LEU A 64 17.07 20.92 -22.32
CA LEU A 64 15.83 21.25 -23.02
C LEU A 64 16.05 21.27 -24.55
N ILE A 65 15.85 20.15 -25.21
CA ILE A 65 16.02 20.02 -26.66
C ILE A 65 14.70 20.32 -27.41
N GLY A 66 13.57 19.98 -26.78
CA GLY A 66 12.24 20.12 -27.35
C GLY A 66 11.78 18.89 -28.15
N ILE A 67 10.46 18.83 -28.40
CA ILE A 67 9.87 17.75 -29.20
C ILE A 67 9.88 18.04 -30.70
N GLN A 68 10.25 19.25 -31.08
CA GLN A 68 10.31 19.71 -32.49
C GLN A 68 11.30 18.93 -33.33
N GLU A 69 12.28 18.29 -32.68
CA GLU A 69 13.27 17.43 -33.36
C GLU A 69 12.59 16.28 -34.11
N ASN A 70 11.49 15.72 -33.58
CA ASN A 70 10.72 14.66 -34.23
C ASN A 70 9.29 14.61 -33.61
N ALA A 71 8.44 15.56 -33.95
CA ALA A 71 7.09 15.64 -33.41
C ALA A 71 6.22 14.43 -33.78
N GLU A 72 6.41 13.85 -34.96
CA GLU A 72 5.67 12.67 -35.42
C GLU A 72 5.88 11.45 -34.52
N ALA A 73 7.08 11.28 -33.96
CA ALA A 73 7.35 10.19 -33.02
C ALA A 73 6.57 10.33 -31.71
N VAL A 74 6.18 11.55 -31.31
CA VAL A 74 5.36 11.79 -30.12
C VAL A 74 3.92 11.35 -30.37
N ASP A 75 3.38 11.66 -31.55
CA ASP A 75 2.03 11.26 -31.96
C ASP A 75 1.97 9.72 -32.17
N GLU A 76 3.02 9.13 -32.78
CA GLU A 76 3.15 7.67 -32.90
C GLU A 76 3.14 6.99 -31.52
N LEU A 77 3.85 7.53 -30.56
CA LEU A 77 3.89 7.00 -29.20
C LEU A 77 2.49 6.99 -28.56
N GLN A 78 1.75 8.10 -28.71
CA GLN A 78 0.39 8.22 -28.17
C GLN A 78 -0.56 7.16 -28.75
N GLN A 79 -0.48 6.90 -30.05
CA GLN A 79 -1.24 5.83 -30.69
C GLN A 79 -0.82 4.44 -30.20
N LYS A 80 0.50 4.18 -30.08
CA LYS A 80 1.01 2.88 -29.68
C LYS A 80 0.69 2.54 -28.21
N ILE A 81 0.60 3.50 -27.31
CA ILE A 81 0.15 3.28 -25.92
C ILE A 81 -1.24 2.63 -25.89
N GLN A 82 -2.15 3.05 -26.80
CA GLN A 82 -3.51 2.52 -26.85
C GLN A 82 -3.61 1.13 -27.46
N HIS A 83 -2.75 0.81 -28.43
CA HIS A 83 -2.91 -0.39 -29.25
C HIS A 83 -1.87 -1.49 -28.97
N LYS A 84 -0.72 -1.14 -28.41
CA LYS A 84 0.38 -2.08 -28.19
C LYS A 84 0.55 -2.54 -26.74
N ILE A 85 -0.16 -1.92 -25.78
CA ILE A 85 -0.10 -2.33 -24.36
C ILE A 85 -1.29 -3.20 -24.03
N ILE A 86 -1.04 -4.38 -23.44
CA ILE A 86 -2.06 -5.37 -23.05
C ILE A 86 -1.87 -5.76 -21.57
N PRO A 87 -2.92 -5.67 -20.73
CA PRO A 87 -4.16 -4.92 -20.98
C PRO A 87 -3.87 -3.43 -21.18
N PRO A 88 -4.71 -2.67 -21.88
CA PRO A 88 -4.44 -1.26 -22.10
C PRO A 88 -4.39 -0.49 -20.77
N ILE A 89 -3.50 0.49 -20.70
CA ILE A 89 -3.49 1.47 -19.62
C ILE A 89 -4.57 2.49 -19.93
N PRO A 90 -5.54 2.76 -19.03
CA PRO A 90 -6.58 3.75 -19.27
C PRO A 90 -5.98 5.12 -19.59
N ILE A 91 -6.53 5.81 -20.59
CA ILE A 91 -6.01 7.13 -21.02
C ILE A 91 -6.15 8.15 -19.89
N ASP A 92 -7.21 8.05 -19.10
CA ASP A 92 -7.46 8.93 -17.96
C ASP A 92 -6.44 8.73 -16.84
N ASP A 93 -5.79 7.55 -16.77
CA ASP A 93 -4.73 7.25 -15.82
C ASP A 93 -3.36 7.79 -16.29
N VAL A 94 -3.20 8.09 -17.60
CA VAL A 94 -1.96 8.64 -18.15
C VAL A 94 -2.13 10.14 -18.39
N LEU A 95 -1.59 10.93 -17.49
CA LEU A 95 -1.58 12.37 -17.68
C LEU A 95 -0.54 12.75 -18.74
N TRP A 96 -1.03 13.30 -19.87
CA TRP A 96 -0.22 13.78 -20.98
C TRP A 96 -0.27 15.29 -21.05
N LYS A 97 0.85 15.99 -20.81
CA LYS A 97 0.89 17.45 -20.77
C LYS A 97 2.03 18.01 -21.60
N LYS A 98 1.71 18.90 -22.54
CA LYS A 98 2.69 19.73 -23.27
C LYS A 98 3.01 20.98 -22.45
N LEU A 99 4.27 21.32 -22.31
CA LEU A 99 4.74 22.55 -21.68
C LEU A 99 5.62 23.35 -22.64
N ASN A 100 5.29 24.62 -22.80
CA ASN A 100 6.14 25.57 -23.51
C ASN A 100 7.33 25.97 -22.65
N CYS A 101 8.51 26.01 -23.23
CA CYS A 101 9.76 26.39 -22.57
C CYS A 101 10.73 27.09 -23.55
N ILE A 102 11.75 27.70 -23.01
CA ILE A 102 12.91 28.15 -23.78
C ILE A 102 13.88 26.96 -23.87
N LEU A 103 14.25 26.58 -25.08
CA LEU A 103 15.16 25.50 -25.37
C LEU A 103 16.62 25.91 -25.16
N HIS A 104 17.53 24.93 -25.19
CA HIS A 104 18.96 25.13 -25.05
C HIS A 104 19.60 26.12 -26.05
N ASP A 105 18.99 26.27 -27.23
CA ASP A 105 19.41 27.18 -28.29
C ASP A 105 18.79 28.58 -28.16
N GLY A 106 18.01 28.86 -27.12
CA GLY A 106 17.34 30.13 -26.87
C GLY A 106 15.99 30.28 -27.61
N ASN A 107 15.59 29.32 -28.44
CA ASN A 107 14.30 29.35 -29.13
C ASN A 107 13.16 28.91 -28.23
N SER A 108 11.94 29.32 -28.56
CA SER A 108 10.73 28.80 -27.93
C SER A 108 10.42 27.40 -28.47
N GLY A 109 10.13 26.48 -27.58
CA GLY A 109 9.76 25.11 -27.93
C GLY A 109 8.89 24.44 -26.87
N GLU A 110 8.67 23.14 -27.04
CA GLU A 110 7.79 22.36 -26.19
C GLU A 110 8.50 21.09 -25.69
N ILE A 111 8.19 20.69 -24.49
CA ILE A 111 8.45 19.36 -23.94
C ILE A 111 7.13 18.68 -23.57
N VAL A 112 7.12 17.34 -23.53
CA VAL A 112 5.94 16.57 -23.11
C VAL A 112 6.25 15.84 -21.81
N ILE A 113 5.37 16.01 -20.83
CA ILE A 113 5.40 15.27 -19.58
C ILE A 113 4.32 14.20 -19.65
N ILE A 114 4.73 12.96 -19.43
CA ILE A 114 3.86 11.79 -19.35
C ILE A 114 3.95 11.25 -17.94
N SER A 115 2.87 11.36 -17.18
CA SER A 115 2.77 10.77 -15.85
C SER A 115 2.03 9.45 -15.93
N VAL A 116 2.66 8.40 -15.44
CA VAL A 116 2.12 7.04 -15.45
C VAL A 116 1.96 6.59 -14.01
N PRO A 117 0.75 6.41 -13.50
CA PRO A 117 0.55 5.87 -12.17
C PRO A 117 0.90 4.37 -12.11
N MET A 118 1.16 3.87 -10.91
CA MET A 118 1.22 2.44 -10.68
C MET A 118 -0.14 1.82 -11.01
N SER A 119 -0.16 0.78 -11.85
CA SER A 119 -1.40 0.13 -12.25
C SER A 119 -1.78 -1.03 -11.32
N PRO A 120 -3.06 -1.28 -11.05
CA PRO A 120 -3.50 -2.50 -10.39
C PRO A 120 -3.40 -3.76 -11.27
N LYS A 121 -3.11 -3.59 -12.55
CA LYS A 121 -2.94 -4.69 -13.52
C LYS A 121 -1.46 -4.85 -13.89
N VAL A 122 -1.12 -5.99 -14.47
CA VAL A 122 0.20 -6.25 -15.06
C VAL A 122 0.11 -6.02 -16.56
N HIS A 123 0.94 -5.13 -17.07
CA HIS A 123 0.95 -4.71 -18.47
C HIS A 123 2.14 -5.29 -19.23
N SER A 124 1.89 -5.66 -20.48
CA SER A 124 2.91 -6.14 -21.43
C SER A 124 2.81 -5.38 -22.74
N ILE A 125 3.91 -5.28 -23.47
CA ILE A 125 3.93 -4.78 -24.84
C ILE A 125 3.78 -5.97 -25.78
N VAL A 126 2.84 -5.87 -26.71
CA VAL A 126 2.62 -6.90 -27.74
C VAL A 126 3.93 -7.16 -28.48
N GLU A 127 4.37 -8.42 -28.53
CA GLU A 127 5.61 -8.89 -29.18
C GLU A 127 6.92 -8.35 -28.57
N ASP A 128 6.87 -7.67 -27.41
CA ASP A 128 8.06 -7.05 -26.81
C ASP A 128 8.20 -7.32 -25.29
N GLY A 129 7.26 -8.05 -24.68
CA GLY A 129 7.35 -8.56 -23.31
C GLY A 129 6.82 -7.62 -22.22
N THR A 130 7.11 -8.00 -20.98
CA THR A 130 6.70 -7.32 -19.75
C THR A 130 7.90 -6.68 -19.10
N TRP A 131 7.82 -5.39 -18.80
CA TRP A 131 8.96 -4.61 -18.33
C TRP A 131 8.76 -4.13 -16.89
N LYS A 132 9.87 -4.07 -16.14
CA LYS A 132 9.94 -3.41 -14.84
C LYS A 132 10.99 -2.33 -14.81
N ARG A 133 10.77 -1.31 -13.98
CA ARG A 133 11.71 -0.22 -13.75
C ARG A 133 12.77 -0.61 -12.72
N LEU A 134 14.02 -0.24 -13.01
CA LEU A 134 15.14 -0.24 -12.09
C LEU A 134 15.48 1.20 -11.71
N GLU A 135 16.45 1.40 -10.83
CA GLU A 135 16.91 2.76 -10.48
C GLU A 135 17.36 3.56 -11.71
N LYS A 136 18.04 2.88 -12.64
CA LYS A 136 18.38 3.43 -13.96
C LYS A 136 18.05 2.40 -15.04
N GLY A 137 17.14 2.78 -15.94
CA GLY A 137 16.71 1.96 -17.06
C GLY A 137 15.60 0.95 -16.76
N ASN A 138 15.25 0.18 -17.74
CA ASN A 138 14.18 -0.83 -17.70
C ASN A 138 14.76 -2.21 -17.93
N ARG A 139 14.11 -3.24 -17.38
CA ARG A 139 14.47 -4.64 -17.60
C ARG A 139 13.22 -5.47 -17.89
N GLU A 140 13.32 -6.38 -18.83
CA GLU A 140 12.28 -7.37 -19.07
C GLU A 140 12.15 -8.31 -17.88
N MET A 141 10.90 -8.62 -17.50
CA MET A 141 10.58 -9.50 -16.38
C MET A 141 10.61 -10.95 -16.83
N THR A 142 11.12 -11.82 -15.96
CA THR A 142 11.00 -13.28 -16.13
C THR A 142 9.57 -13.73 -15.85
N ALA A 143 9.18 -14.92 -16.33
CA ALA A 143 7.86 -15.51 -16.06
C ALA A 143 7.58 -15.62 -14.54
N ALA A 144 8.60 -15.94 -13.74
CA ALA A 144 8.47 -16.00 -12.28
C ALA A 144 8.13 -14.62 -11.67
N GLU A 145 8.81 -13.56 -12.12
CA GLU A 145 8.54 -12.18 -11.66
C GLU A 145 7.17 -11.66 -12.10
N ILE A 146 6.71 -12.04 -13.30
CA ILE A 146 5.36 -11.72 -13.77
C ILE A 146 4.32 -12.38 -12.87
N ASN A 147 4.49 -13.67 -12.54
CA ASN A 147 3.60 -14.38 -11.64
C ASN A 147 3.59 -13.73 -10.24
N GLU A 148 4.76 -13.42 -9.69
CA GLU A 148 4.88 -12.74 -8.39
C GLU A 148 4.17 -11.38 -8.42
N LEU A 149 4.31 -10.61 -9.51
CA LEU A 149 3.61 -9.35 -9.68
C LEU A 149 2.10 -9.54 -9.79
N CYS A 150 1.62 -10.56 -10.53
CA CYS A 150 0.20 -10.89 -10.62
C CYS A 150 -0.40 -11.24 -9.25
N PHE A 151 0.32 -12.00 -8.44
CA PHE A 151 -0.10 -12.30 -7.06
C PHE A 151 -0.12 -11.05 -6.19
N SER A 152 0.95 -10.27 -6.21
CA SER A 152 1.05 -9.06 -5.39
C SER A 152 -0.03 -8.01 -5.72
N ARG A 153 -0.44 -7.93 -6.99
CA ARG A 153 -1.51 -7.04 -7.47
C ARG A 153 -2.92 -7.60 -7.24
N GLY A 154 -3.04 -8.86 -6.81
CA GLY A 154 -4.33 -9.54 -6.67
C GLY A 154 -5.01 -9.87 -8.00
N VAL A 155 -4.26 -9.89 -9.11
CA VAL A 155 -4.74 -10.36 -10.43
C VAL A 155 -4.98 -11.87 -10.38
N ILE A 156 -4.12 -12.59 -9.66
CA ILE A 156 -4.28 -14.01 -9.32
C ILE A 156 -4.41 -14.09 -7.81
N SER A 157 -5.51 -14.70 -7.33
CA SER A 157 -5.75 -14.84 -5.90
C SER A 157 -5.55 -16.29 -5.45
N ALA A 158 -4.74 -16.46 -4.38
CA ALA A 158 -4.50 -17.75 -3.75
C ALA A 158 -5.78 -18.42 -3.26
N GLU A 159 -6.77 -17.66 -2.86
CA GLU A 159 -8.03 -18.16 -2.29
C GLU A 159 -8.82 -19.05 -3.26
N SER A 160 -8.59 -18.89 -4.56
CA SER A 160 -9.25 -19.64 -5.62
C SER A 160 -8.55 -20.96 -5.99
N GLU A 161 -7.37 -21.23 -5.44
CA GLU A 161 -6.66 -22.49 -5.63
C GLU A 161 -7.49 -23.66 -5.11
N LEU A 162 -7.48 -24.78 -5.87
CA LEU A 162 -8.21 -25.98 -5.49
C LEU A 162 -7.35 -26.86 -4.59
N VAL A 163 -7.95 -27.34 -3.52
CA VAL A 163 -7.28 -28.17 -2.50
C VAL A 163 -7.88 -29.56 -2.53
N ASP A 164 -7.03 -30.57 -2.66
CA ASP A 164 -7.47 -31.97 -2.67
C ASP A 164 -7.61 -32.49 -1.23
N VAL A 165 -8.77 -32.21 -0.63
CA VAL A 165 -9.12 -32.63 0.73
C VAL A 165 -10.57 -33.05 0.81
N PRO A 166 -10.92 -34.00 1.71
CA PRO A 166 -12.30 -34.39 1.94
C PRO A 166 -13.18 -33.26 2.45
N PHE A 167 -14.38 -33.10 1.92
CA PHE A 167 -15.32 -32.06 2.36
C PHE A 167 -15.78 -32.22 3.81
N GLU A 168 -15.66 -33.41 4.37
CA GLU A 168 -15.98 -33.74 5.78
C GLU A 168 -15.13 -32.90 6.75
N LEU A 169 -13.88 -32.59 6.39
CA LEU A 169 -12.99 -31.73 7.17
C LEU A 169 -13.48 -30.27 7.24
N LEU A 170 -14.36 -29.86 6.33
CA LEU A 170 -14.95 -28.54 6.26
C LEU A 170 -16.34 -28.47 6.92
N ASN A 171 -16.92 -29.61 7.35
CA ASN A 171 -18.22 -29.68 8.01
C ASN A 171 -18.13 -29.35 9.50
N THR A 172 -17.63 -28.18 9.80
CA THR A 172 -17.37 -27.70 11.16
C THR A 172 -18.52 -26.82 11.69
N ASP A 173 -18.42 -26.40 12.96
CA ASP A 173 -19.39 -25.45 13.53
C ASP A 173 -19.42 -24.13 12.77
N SER A 174 -18.27 -23.67 12.30
CA SER A 174 -18.19 -22.46 11.47
C SER A 174 -18.97 -22.59 10.16
N TRP A 175 -18.89 -23.75 9.50
CA TRP A 175 -19.69 -24.03 8.30
C TRP A 175 -21.18 -24.10 8.61
N ARG A 176 -21.57 -24.76 9.70
CA ARG A 176 -22.97 -24.88 10.11
C ARG A 176 -23.57 -23.51 10.42
N SER A 177 -22.90 -22.71 11.24
CA SER A 177 -23.34 -21.35 11.56
C SER A 177 -23.46 -20.45 10.31
N TYR A 178 -22.52 -20.54 9.39
CA TYR A 178 -22.56 -19.85 8.11
C TYR A 178 -23.79 -20.26 7.27
N CYS A 179 -24.06 -21.57 7.16
CA CYS A 179 -25.21 -22.08 6.40
C CYS A 179 -26.54 -21.64 7.01
N GLU A 180 -26.66 -21.70 8.33
CA GLU A 180 -27.85 -21.26 9.07
C GLU A 180 -28.13 -19.78 8.81
N ASN A 181 -27.12 -18.94 8.93
CA ASN A 181 -27.28 -17.50 8.70
C ASN A 181 -27.69 -17.17 7.25
N ARG A 182 -27.18 -17.91 6.28
CA ARG A 182 -27.54 -17.74 4.86
C ARG A 182 -28.81 -18.48 4.42
N GLY A 183 -29.39 -19.29 5.26
CA GLY A 183 -30.53 -20.13 4.88
C GLY A 183 -30.19 -21.23 3.85
N ILE A 184 -28.93 -21.71 3.81
CA ILE A 184 -28.47 -22.74 2.88
C ILE A 184 -28.70 -24.13 3.49
N ASN A 185 -29.89 -24.69 3.30
CA ASN A 185 -30.33 -25.91 4.00
C ASN A 185 -30.43 -27.15 3.13
N SER A 186 -30.33 -27.05 1.79
CA SER A 186 -30.56 -28.16 0.86
C SER A 186 -29.29 -28.68 0.20
N GLY A 187 -29.14 -30.01 0.14
CA GLY A 187 -28.03 -30.71 -0.50
C GLY A 187 -26.90 -31.06 0.50
N ASP A 188 -25.94 -31.85 0.05
CA ASP A 188 -24.75 -32.17 0.81
C ASP A 188 -23.76 -30.98 0.86
N ILE A 189 -22.70 -31.06 1.64
CA ILE A 189 -21.72 -30.00 1.81
C ILE A 189 -21.02 -29.67 0.49
N LYS A 190 -20.71 -30.66 -0.32
CA LYS A 190 -20.03 -30.49 -1.61
C LYS A 190 -20.91 -29.71 -2.59
N ASP A 191 -22.18 -30.04 -2.70
CA ASP A 191 -23.14 -29.34 -3.56
C ASP A 191 -23.37 -27.90 -3.08
N ARG A 192 -23.49 -27.71 -1.76
CA ARG A 192 -23.65 -26.38 -1.17
C ARG A 192 -22.45 -25.48 -1.45
N MET A 193 -21.24 -25.98 -1.22
CA MET A 193 -20.00 -25.21 -1.48
C MET A 193 -19.82 -24.94 -2.98
N PHE A 194 -20.18 -25.88 -3.85
CA PHE A 194 -20.11 -25.66 -5.29
C PHE A 194 -21.05 -24.54 -5.75
N ARG A 195 -22.30 -24.51 -5.26
CA ARG A 195 -23.29 -23.47 -5.62
C ARG A 195 -22.90 -22.08 -5.21
N ILE A 196 -22.14 -21.92 -4.13
CA ILE A 196 -21.71 -20.61 -3.61
C ILE A 196 -20.28 -20.24 -4.03
N GLY A 197 -19.64 -21.02 -4.92
CA GLY A 197 -18.33 -20.74 -5.48
C GLY A 197 -17.14 -21.09 -4.58
N LEU A 198 -17.37 -21.77 -3.45
CA LEU A 198 -16.35 -22.28 -2.54
C LEU A 198 -15.80 -23.67 -2.93
N ALA A 199 -16.36 -24.26 -3.96
CA ALA A 199 -15.81 -25.45 -4.63
C ALA A 199 -15.93 -25.27 -6.15
N ARG A 200 -15.05 -25.91 -6.90
CA ARG A 200 -15.03 -25.86 -8.36
C ARG A 200 -14.73 -27.23 -8.94
N LYS A 201 -15.17 -27.45 -10.21
CA LYS A 201 -14.90 -28.65 -10.93
C LYS A 201 -13.55 -28.61 -11.62
N LYS A 202 -12.74 -29.66 -11.41
CA LYS A 202 -11.47 -29.90 -12.10
C LYS A 202 -11.42 -31.40 -12.47
N ASP A 203 -11.16 -31.72 -13.73
CA ASP A 203 -11.00 -33.10 -14.22
C ASP A 203 -12.11 -34.06 -13.75
N ASN A 204 -13.36 -33.63 -13.83
CA ASN A 204 -14.58 -34.33 -13.33
C ASN A 204 -14.71 -34.47 -11.81
N LEU A 205 -13.76 -34.01 -11.03
CA LEU A 205 -13.83 -33.92 -9.57
C LEU A 205 -14.28 -32.53 -9.14
N ILE A 206 -15.11 -32.47 -8.10
CA ILE A 206 -15.41 -31.21 -7.42
C ILE A 206 -14.49 -31.15 -6.21
N LEU A 207 -13.67 -30.08 -6.14
CA LEU A 207 -12.70 -29.84 -5.09
C LEU A 207 -13.00 -28.50 -4.40
N PRO A 208 -12.80 -28.40 -3.07
CA PRO A 208 -12.95 -27.15 -2.36
C PRO A 208 -11.84 -26.17 -2.76
N THR A 209 -12.13 -24.87 -2.67
CA THR A 209 -11.16 -23.81 -2.82
C THR A 209 -10.36 -23.62 -1.53
N LYS A 210 -9.18 -23.00 -1.63
CA LYS A 210 -8.38 -22.59 -0.46
C LYS A 210 -9.17 -21.67 0.47
N ALA A 211 -10.04 -20.79 -0.08
CA ALA A 211 -10.96 -19.98 0.71
C ALA A 211 -11.89 -20.85 1.59
N ALA A 212 -12.44 -21.95 1.05
CA ALA A 212 -13.28 -22.85 1.83
C ALA A 212 -12.52 -23.48 2.98
N VAL A 213 -11.27 -23.91 2.74
CA VAL A 213 -10.41 -24.48 3.80
C VAL A 213 -10.10 -23.43 4.86
N LEU A 214 -9.67 -22.21 4.46
CA LEU A 214 -9.34 -21.12 5.37
C LEU A 214 -10.53 -20.66 6.21
N CYS A 215 -11.73 -20.61 5.64
CA CYS A 215 -12.92 -20.13 6.34
C CYS A 215 -13.56 -21.17 7.25
N PHE A 216 -13.42 -22.48 6.94
CA PHE A 216 -14.24 -23.50 7.60
C PHE A 216 -13.47 -24.64 8.26
N ALA A 217 -12.25 -24.97 7.82
CA ALA A 217 -11.49 -26.06 8.45
C ALA A 217 -11.10 -25.70 9.90
N GLU A 218 -11.06 -26.69 10.78
CA GLU A 218 -10.59 -26.47 12.17
C GLU A 218 -9.10 -26.19 12.25
N ASP A 219 -8.30 -26.81 11.38
CA ASP A 219 -6.86 -26.53 11.24
C ASP A 219 -6.48 -26.25 9.77
N PRO A 220 -6.75 -25.03 9.26
CA PRO A 220 -6.38 -24.66 7.91
C PRO A 220 -4.87 -24.77 7.64
N SER A 221 -4.06 -24.38 8.61
CA SER A 221 -2.59 -24.38 8.47
C SER A 221 -2.03 -25.77 8.29
N GLY A 222 -2.56 -26.75 9.04
CA GLY A 222 -2.18 -28.16 8.91
C GLY A 222 -2.58 -28.73 7.57
N ILE A 223 -3.82 -28.49 7.14
CA ILE A 223 -4.35 -28.97 5.84
C ILE A 223 -3.57 -28.37 4.68
N LEU A 224 -3.30 -27.06 4.71
CA LEU A 224 -2.62 -26.34 3.63
C LEU A 224 -1.10 -26.45 3.71
N SER A 225 -0.56 -27.10 4.73
CA SER A 225 0.89 -27.13 5.01
C SER A 225 1.52 -25.74 4.97
N SER A 226 0.84 -24.76 5.55
CA SER A 226 1.21 -23.34 5.51
C SER A 226 1.18 -22.71 6.91
N LYS A 227 1.63 -21.44 7.02
CA LYS A 227 1.56 -20.63 8.24
C LYS A 227 0.50 -19.56 8.04
N ASP A 228 -0.75 -19.91 8.31
CA ASP A 228 -1.92 -19.05 8.07
C ASP A 228 -2.58 -18.58 9.38
N SER A 229 -1.82 -18.55 10.47
CA SER A 229 -2.28 -18.17 11.80
C SER A 229 -2.01 -16.71 12.12
N VAL A 230 -2.57 -16.23 13.25
CA VAL A 230 -2.20 -14.96 13.87
C VAL A 230 -1.31 -15.23 15.05
N ARG A 231 -0.16 -14.55 15.13
CA ARG A 231 0.77 -14.65 16.28
C ARG A 231 0.88 -13.33 16.99
N VAL A 232 0.65 -13.36 18.31
CA VAL A 232 0.71 -12.18 19.16
C VAL A 232 1.95 -12.24 20.03
N PHE A 233 2.72 -11.15 20.03
CA PHE A 233 3.95 -10.93 20.80
C PHE A 233 3.74 -9.72 21.71
N HIS A 234 4.10 -9.82 22.97
CA HIS A 234 4.05 -8.71 23.92
C HIS A 234 5.45 -8.42 24.44
N TYR A 235 6.00 -7.27 24.09
CA TYR A 235 7.34 -6.83 24.43
C TYR A 235 7.31 -5.82 25.57
N ALA A 236 8.29 -5.90 26.48
CA ALA A 236 8.56 -4.86 27.45
C ALA A 236 9.27 -3.68 26.75
N GLY A 237 8.85 -2.45 27.04
CA GLY A 237 9.43 -1.25 26.43
C GLY A 237 8.89 -0.94 25.04
N THR A 238 9.64 -0.16 24.29
CA THR A 238 9.20 0.42 23.01
C THR A 238 9.91 -0.16 21.78
N ARG A 239 10.83 -1.13 21.97
CA ARG A 239 11.63 -1.74 20.89
C ARG A 239 11.82 -3.22 21.14
N ILE A 240 12.08 -3.96 20.06
CA ILE A 240 12.56 -5.32 20.15
C ILE A 240 14.05 -5.25 20.51
N GLU A 241 14.43 -5.87 21.62
CA GLU A 241 15.82 -5.98 22.03
C GLU A 241 16.40 -7.32 21.59
N HIS A 242 17.47 -7.26 20.83
CA HIS A 242 18.21 -8.43 20.36
C HIS A 242 19.36 -8.76 21.32
N GLY A 243 19.02 -9.28 22.49
CA GLY A 243 19.96 -9.76 23.50
C GLY A 243 19.96 -11.28 23.62
N ALA A 244 20.72 -11.80 24.60
CA ALA A 244 20.71 -13.23 24.91
C ALA A 244 19.32 -13.73 25.33
N VAL A 245 18.50 -12.84 25.90
CA VAL A 245 17.09 -13.08 26.23
C VAL A 245 16.24 -12.02 25.55
N PRO A 246 15.24 -12.39 24.73
CA PRO A 246 14.31 -11.44 24.16
C PRO A 246 13.53 -10.72 25.27
N ASN A 247 13.21 -9.42 25.06
CA ASN A 247 12.39 -8.63 25.99
C ASN A 247 10.88 -8.94 25.88
N LEU A 248 10.52 -10.22 25.70
CA LEU A 248 9.14 -10.70 25.70
C LEU A 248 8.61 -10.80 27.13
N LEU A 249 7.45 -10.20 27.39
CA LEU A 249 6.76 -10.32 28.68
C LEU A 249 6.14 -11.69 28.88
N LYS A 250 5.75 -12.36 27.77
CA LYS A 250 5.10 -13.68 27.79
C LYS A 250 5.53 -14.50 26.58
N LYS A 251 5.31 -15.82 26.65
CA LYS A 251 5.43 -16.70 25.48
C LYS A 251 4.46 -16.22 24.38
N PRO A 252 4.92 -16.09 23.14
CA PRO A 252 4.05 -15.69 22.03
C PRO A 252 2.83 -16.58 21.90
N LYS A 253 1.66 -15.98 21.71
CA LYS A 253 0.39 -16.68 21.51
C LYS A 253 0.17 -16.92 20.02
N THR A 254 -0.04 -18.16 19.63
CA THR A 254 -0.51 -18.53 18.28
C THR A 254 -2.01 -18.74 18.34
N ILE A 255 -2.73 -18.14 17.41
CA ILE A 255 -4.19 -18.20 17.24
C ILE A 255 -4.44 -18.77 15.85
N SER A 256 -4.90 -20.02 15.79
CA SER A 256 -5.20 -20.79 14.59
C SER A 256 -6.69 -21.11 14.49
N GLY A 257 -7.09 -21.82 13.44
CA GLY A 257 -8.46 -22.20 13.17
C GLY A 257 -9.08 -21.42 12.01
N PRO A 258 -10.39 -21.54 11.79
CA PRO A 258 -11.10 -20.80 10.76
C PRO A 258 -10.89 -19.29 10.90
N LEU A 259 -10.80 -18.55 9.77
CA LEU A 259 -10.47 -17.13 9.78
C LEU A 259 -11.35 -16.29 10.70
N ILE A 260 -12.65 -16.58 10.77
CA ILE A 260 -13.57 -15.88 11.68
C ILE A 260 -13.14 -16.04 13.15
N LYS A 261 -12.73 -17.26 13.55
CA LYS A 261 -12.21 -17.53 14.91
C LYS A 261 -10.84 -16.87 15.12
N GLN A 262 -9.97 -16.86 14.10
CA GLN A 262 -8.68 -16.16 14.19
C GLN A 262 -8.86 -14.67 14.48
N ILE A 263 -9.76 -14.01 13.75
CA ILE A 263 -10.05 -12.56 13.94
C ILE A 263 -10.62 -12.31 15.33
N THR A 264 -11.66 -13.06 15.72
CA THR A 264 -12.34 -12.85 17.01
C THR A 264 -11.41 -13.11 18.19
N ASN A 265 -10.74 -14.26 18.20
CA ASN A 265 -9.85 -14.65 19.28
C ASN A 265 -8.60 -13.76 19.37
N ALA A 266 -8.06 -13.29 18.23
CA ALA A 266 -6.94 -12.36 18.22
C ALA A 266 -7.36 -11.00 18.79
N TYR A 267 -8.53 -10.51 18.39
CA TYR A 267 -9.08 -9.28 18.95
C TYR A 267 -9.28 -9.38 20.45
N GLU A 268 -9.96 -10.41 20.94
CA GLU A 268 -10.19 -10.63 22.37
C GLU A 268 -8.88 -10.74 23.16
N TYR A 269 -7.91 -11.49 22.64
CA TYR A 269 -6.62 -11.63 23.27
C TYR A 269 -5.89 -10.28 23.37
N VAL A 270 -5.83 -9.51 22.28
CA VAL A 270 -5.17 -8.20 22.26
C VAL A 270 -5.86 -7.22 23.20
N ILE A 271 -7.19 -7.16 23.19
CA ILE A 271 -7.97 -6.27 24.10
C ILE A 271 -7.68 -6.58 25.57
N ASN A 272 -7.62 -7.85 25.93
CA ASN A 272 -7.28 -8.27 27.29
C ASN A 272 -5.84 -7.89 27.68
N GLU A 273 -4.89 -8.00 26.74
CA GLU A 273 -3.48 -7.65 27.01
C GLU A 273 -3.25 -6.14 27.20
N ILE A 274 -4.08 -5.28 26.57
CA ILE A 274 -3.94 -3.82 26.64
C ILE A 274 -4.90 -3.16 27.63
N ALA A 275 -5.67 -3.94 28.39
CA ALA A 275 -6.58 -3.43 29.40
C ALA A 275 -5.81 -2.68 30.51
N LYS A 276 -6.24 -1.45 30.82
CA LYS A 276 -5.57 -0.56 31.79
C LYS A 276 -6.18 -0.57 33.17
N GLY A 277 -7.31 -1.22 33.34
CA GLY A 277 -8.07 -1.21 34.57
C GLY A 277 -9.56 -1.01 34.31
N LEU A 278 -10.29 -0.77 35.38
CA LEU A 278 -11.73 -0.60 35.38
C LEU A 278 -12.10 0.85 35.69
N THR A 279 -13.12 1.37 35.02
CA THR A 279 -13.80 2.60 35.41
C THR A 279 -15.27 2.29 35.75
N ILE A 280 -15.92 3.20 36.48
CA ILE A 280 -17.34 3.08 36.79
C ILE A 280 -18.10 3.92 35.75
N ALA A 281 -18.93 3.26 34.96
CA ALA A 281 -19.84 3.87 34.02
C ALA A 281 -21.29 3.68 34.51
N THR A 282 -22.25 4.28 33.84
CA THR A 282 -23.69 4.18 34.17
C THR A 282 -24.21 2.73 34.10
N SER A 283 -23.56 1.90 33.28
CA SER A 283 -23.83 0.46 33.09
C SER A 283 -23.14 -0.45 34.10
N GLY A 284 -22.23 0.08 34.96
CA GLY A 284 -21.42 -0.68 35.90
C GLY A 284 -19.93 -0.48 35.67
N PHE A 285 -19.12 -1.52 35.93
CA PHE A 285 -17.69 -1.47 35.69
C PHE A 285 -17.38 -1.70 34.23
N GLU A 286 -16.63 -0.77 33.63
CA GLU A 286 -16.13 -0.90 32.23
C GLU A 286 -14.61 -0.92 32.20
N THR A 287 -14.05 -1.74 31.30
CA THR A 287 -12.61 -1.82 31.08
C THR A 287 -12.11 -0.62 30.28
N VAL A 288 -11.11 0.07 30.79
CA VAL A 288 -10.51 1.22 30.11
C VAL A 288 -9.41 0.75 29.15
N HIS A 289 -9.49 1.20 27.92
CA HIS A 289 -8.50 0.97 26.89
C HIS A 289 -7.89 2.30 26.41
N ARG A 290 -6.61 2.28 26.03
CA ARG A 290 -5.94 3.46 25.41
C ARG A 290 -6.38 3.69 23.99
N TYR A 291 -6.86 2.66 23.31
CA TYR A 291 -7.26 2.71 21.91
C TYR A 291 -8.77 2.57 21.78
N PRO A 292 -9.39 3.16 20.77
CA PRO A 292 -10.74 2.76 20.38
C PRO A 292 -10.73 1.28 20.01
N THR A 293 -11.50 0.45 20.71
CA THR A 293 -11.46 -1.03 20.53
C THR A 293 -11.80 -1.45 19.11
N ARG A 294 -12.71 -0.71 18.45
CA ARG A 294 -13.06 -0.95 17.05
C ARG A 294 -11.87 -0.76 16.06
N VAL A 295 -10.91 0.13 16.38
CA VAL A 295 -9.70 0.33 15.55
C VAL A 295 -8.83 -0.90 15.57
N ILE A 296 -8.67 -1.55 16.73
CA ILE A 296 -7.92 -2.79 16.87
C ILE A 296 -8.59 -3.92 16.10
N ARG A 297 -9.93 -4.05 16.25
CA ARG A 297 -10.69 -5.06 15.52
C ARG A 297 -10.51 -4.89 14.01
N GLU A 298 -10.64 -3.68 13.50
CA GLU A 298 -10.49 -3.36 12.09
C GLU A 298 -9.07 -3.64 11.59
N ALA A 299 -8.04 -3.25 12.34
CA ALA A 299 -6.64 -3.51 11.97
C ALA A 299 -6.34 -5.01 11.86
N ILE A 300 -6.83 -5.82 12.80
CA ILE A 300 -6.69 -7.28 12.78
C ILE A 300 -7.48 -7.89 11.62
N THR A 301 -8.73 -7.46 11.44
CA THR A 301 -9.60 -7.92 10.35
C THR A 301 -8.95 -7.67 9.00
N ASN A 302 -8.48 -6.45 8.75
CA ASN A 302 -7.82 -6.08 7.49
C ASN A 302 -6.53 -6.87 7.27
N ALA A 303 -5.74 -7.12 8.33
CA ALA A 303 -4.53 -7.90 8.22
C ALA A 303 -4.79 -9.36 7.81
N VAL A 304 -5.89 -9.95 8.27
CA VAL A 304 -6.30 -11.32 7.91
C VAL A 304 -6.94 -11.35 6.52
N ILE A 305 -7.89 -10.45 6.24
CA ILE A 305 -8.65 -10.44 4.99
C ILE A 305 -7.76 -10.14 3.77
N HIS A 306 -6.86 -9.16 3.91
CA HIS A 306 -6.02 -8.68 2.79
C HIS A 306 -4.65 -9.33 2.73
N ARG A 307 -4.36 -10.29 3.61
CA ARG A 307 -3.14 -11.09 3.59
C ARG A 307 -2.95 -11.77 2.23
N ASP A 308 -1.69 -11.87 1.79
CA ASP A 308 -1.33 -12.70 0.65
C ASP A 308 -1.17 -14.16 1.09
N TYR A 309 -2.14 -14.99 0.72
CA TYR A 309 -2.18 -16.41 1.08
C TYR A 309 -1.25 -17.30 0.25
N HIS A 310 -0.42 -16.73 -0.66
CA HIS A 310 0.72 -17.43 -1.25
C HIS A 310 1.95 -17.38 -0.34
N ILE A 311 2.05 -16.39 0.54
CA ILE A 311 3.18 -16.21 1.43
C ILE A 311 2.99 -17.05 2.69
N THR A 312 3.87 -18.04 2.89
CA THR A 312 3.84 -18.95 4.06
C THR A 312 4.43 -18.26 5.29
N ARG A 313 3.71 -17.30 5.87
CA ARG A 313 4.10 -16.55 7.08
C ARG A 313 2.87 -16.05 7.81
N ASP A 314 2.84 -16.18 9.14
CA ASP A 314 1.74 -15.73 10.00
C ASP A 314 1.53 -14.22 9.95
N VAL A 315 0.32 -13.76 10.24
CA VAL A 315 0.05 -12.37 10.64
C VAL A 315 0.69 -12.17 12.02
N HIS A 316 1.50 -11.12 12.19
CA HIS A 316 2.14 -10.81 13.46
C HIS A 316 1.52 -9.58 14.10
N ILE A 317 1.08 -9.71 15.34
CA ILE A 317 0.66 -8.59 16.18
C ILE A 317 1.73 -8.41 17.25
N ARG A 318 2.31 -7.21 17.33
CA ARG A 318 3.31 -6.86 18.34
C ARG A 318 2.75 -5.75 19.22
N ILE A 319 2.73 -6.01 20.52
CA ILE A 319 2.27 -5.06 21.54
C ILE A 319 3.51 -4.52 22.24
N PHE A 320 3.65 -3.20 22.28
CA PHE A 320 4.68 -2.44 22.98
C PHE A 320 4.05 -1.47 23.97
N ASP A 321 4.82 -0.86 24.84
CA ASP A 321 4.34 0.11 25.84
C ASP A 321 3.66 1.33 25.19
N ASN A 322 4.11 1.71 23.97
CA ASN A 322 3.67 2.93 23.27
C ASN A 322 2.88 2.70 21.99
N ARG A 323 2.79 1.45 21.48
CA ARG A 323 2.11 1.15 20.22
C ARG A 323 1.71 -0.32 20.09
N ILE A 324 0.82 -0.55 19.14
CA ILE A 324 0.53 -1.86 18.57
C ILE A 324 0.93 -1.84 17.10
N GLU A 325 1.63 -2.88 16.67
CA GLU A 325 1.94 -3.14 15.26
C GLU A 325 1.17 -4.37 14.80
N VAL A 326 0.49 -4.28 13.65
CA VAL A 326 -0.11 -5.44 12.99
C VAL A 326 0.53 -5.58 11.62
N GLU A 327 1.30 -6.64 11.44
CA GLU A 327 2.01 -6.97 10.20
C GLU A 327 1.28 -8.07 9.45
N SER A 328 0.87 -7.76 8.21
CA SER A 328 0.24 -8.70 7.28
C SER A 328 1.19 -9.04 6.14
N PRO A 329 1.41 -10.34 5.84
CA PRO A 329 2.18 -10.75 4.66
C PRO A 329 1.52 -10.31 3.36
N GLY A 330 2.32 -9.80 2.43
CA GLY A 330 1.90 -9.23 1.15
C GLY A 330 1.95 -7.71 1.13
N LEU A 331 2.12 -7.14 -0.05
CA LEU A 331 2.11 -5.69 -0.26
C LEU A 331 0.65 -5.18 -0.32
N PHE A 332 0.45 -3.89 -0.40
CA PHE A 332 -0.88 -3.34 -0.65
C PHE A 332 -1.45 -3.89 -1.96
N PRO A 333 -2.75 -4.26 -1.97
CA PRO A 333 -3.39 -4.71 -3.19
C PRO A 333 -3.65 -3.54 -4.16
N GLY A 334 -3.65 -3.85 -5.46
CA GLY A 334 -3.97 -2.86 -6.49
C GLY A 334 -2.94 -1.73 -6.58
N ASN A 335 -3.42 -0.50 -6.55
CA ASN A 335 -2.64 0.74 -6.61
C ASN A 335 -2.62 1.51 -5.27
N ILE A 336 -2.98 0.84 -4.18
CA ILE A 336 -2.96 1.44 -2.84
C ILE A 336 -1.50 1.60 -2.40
N THR A 337 -1.20 2.75 -1.79
CA THR A 337 0.10 3.07 -1.18
C THR A 337 -0.08 3.55 0.25
N THR A 338 1.01 3.71 0.98
CA THR A 338 0.99 4.29 2.34
C THR A 338 0.37 5.69 2.39
N GLU A 339 0.48 6.45 1.30
CA GLU A 339 -0.04 7.81 1.19
C GLU A 339 -1.52 7.83 0.81
N THR A 340 -1.96 6.88 -0.01
CA THR A 340 -3.32 6.88 -0.56
C THR A 340 -4.31 6.05 0.24
N ILE A 341 -3.86 5.18 1.13
CA ILE A 341 -4.72 4.23 1.86
C ILE A 341 -5.86 4.91 2.64
N ALA A 342 -5.63 6.11 3.16
CA ALA A 342 -6.67 6.87 3.89
C ALA A 342 -7.86 7.27 3.00
N TYR A 343 -7.65 7.35 1.68
CA TYR A 343 -8.61 7.82 0.68
C TYR A 343 -8.91 6.76 -0.38
N ALA A 344 -8.21 5.63 -0.35
CA ALA A 344 -8.41 4.54 -1.29
C ALA A 344 -9.83 3.97 -1.17
N GLY A 345 -10.40 3.62 -2.31
CA GLY A 345 -11.64 2.86 -2.35
C GLY A 345 -11.45 1.43 -1.85
N SER A 346 -12.55 0.68 -1.76
CA SER A 346 -12.48 -0.74 -1.42
C SER A 346 -11.78 -1.52 -2.53
N PHE A 347 -10.71 -2.22 -2.18
CA PHE A 347 -10.03 -3.18 -3.04
C PHE A 347 -9.75 -4.44 -2.23
N SER A 348 -10.24 -5.57 -2.71
CA SER A 348 -10.02 -6.85 -2.04
C SER A 348 -9.09 -7.75 -2.86
N ARG A 349 -8.00 -8.22 -2.23
CA ARG A 349 -7.14 -9.29 -2.77
C ARG A 349 -7.86 -10.63 -2.76
N ASN A 350 -8.69 -10.86 -1.74
CA ASN A 350 -9.34 -12.13 -1.45
C ASN A 350 -10.87 -11.95 -1.42
N PRO A 351 -11.54 -11.70 -2.57
CA PRO A 351 -12.96 -11.42 -2.60
C PRO A 351 -13.85 -12.60 -2.14
N LEU A 352 -13.42 -13.87 -2.31
CA LEU A 352 -14.17 -15.01 -1.79
C LEU A 352 -14.15 -15.05 -0.27
N ILE A 353 -12.99 -14.78 0.36
CA ILE A 353 -12.85 -14.70 1.81
C ILE A 353 -13.68 -13.54 2.37
N VAL A 354 -13.59 -12.34 1.75
CA VAL A 354 -14.39 -11.17 2.15
C VAL A 354 -15.88 -11.50 2.10
N ASN A 355 -16.36 -12.05 0.98
CA ASN A 355 -17.75 -12.42 0.82
C ASN A 355 -18.18 -13.49 1.83
N CYS A 356 -17.29 -14.46 2.13
CA CYS A 356 -17.57 -15.49 3.10
C CYS A 356 -17.69 -14.90 4.52
N LEU A 357 -16.74 -14.09 4.95
CA LEU A 357 -16.73 -13.52 6.30
C LEU A 357 -17.87 -12.54 6.57
N ARG A 358 -18.34 -11.83 5.54
CA ARG A 358 -19.50 -10.94 5.64
C ARG A 358 -20.81 -11.65 5.99
N GLU A 359 -20.92 -12.91 5.63
CA GLU A 359 -22.16 -13.71 5.79
C GLU A 359 -22.23 -14.49 7.12
N PHE A 360 -21.29 -14.27 8.04
CA PHE A 360 -21.41 -14.80 9.40
C PHE A 360 -22.39 -13.97 10.25
N PRO A 361 -22.98 -14.53 11.32
CA PRO A 361 -23.93 -13.82 12.19
C PRO A 361 -23.34 -12.54 12.77
N GLU A 362 -22.06 -12.56 13.12
CA GLU A 362 -21.29 -11.40 13.59
C GLU A 362 -20.12 -11.14 12.62
N PRO A 363 -20.38 -10.46 11.50
CA PRO A 363 -19.36 -10.27 10.50
C PRO A 363 -18.24 -9.37 11.02
N PRO A 364 -16.96 -9.72 10.80
CA PRO A 364 -15.83 -8.90 11.21
C PRO A 364 -15.68 -7.65 10.35
N ASN A 365 -16.23 -7.66 9.14
CA ASN A 365 -16.17 -6.57 8.15
C ASN A 365 -17.56 -6.32 7.55
N ILE A 366 -17.83 -5.06 7.21
CA ILE A 366 -19.07 -4.63 6.54
C ILE A 366 -18.85 -4.48 5.04
N ASP A 367 -17.60 -4.51 4.58
CA ASP A 367 -17.18 -4.31 3.18
C ASP A 367 -17.76 -3.02 2.53
N ALA A 368 -17.83 -1.95 3.31
CA ALA A 368 -18.30 -0.65 2.85
C ALA A 368 -17.16 0.30 2.38
N GLY A 369 -15.90 -0.16 2.43
CA GLY A 369 -14.73 0.68 2.13
C GLY A 369 -14.47 1.80 3.17
N GLU A 370 -15.19 1.80 4.28
CA GLU A 370 -15.12 2.84 5.32
C GLU A 370 -14.20 2.47 6.50
N GLY A 371 -13.74 1.22 6.58
CA GLY A 371 -12.99 0.69 7.73
C GLY A 371 -11.73 1.50 8.05
N VAL A 372 -10.91 1.80 7.03
CA VAL A 372 -9.69 2.60 7.21
C VAL A 372 -10.03 4.03 7.62
N ARG A 373 -10.99 4.68 6.95
CA ARG A 373 -11.42 6.05 7.28
C ARG A 373 -11.95 6.13 8.71
N MET A 374 -12.72 5.13 9.12
CA MET A 374 -13.21 5.02 10.49
C MET A 374 -12.06 4.92 11.50
N MET A 375 -10.99 4.14 11.20
CA MET A 375 -9.82 4.04 12.08
C MET A 375 -9.15 5.41 12.26
N PHE A 376 -8.95 6.16 11.17
CA PHE A 376 -8.39 7.53 11.22
C PHE A 376 -9.25 8.46 12.08
N ALA A 377 -10.56 8.51 11.82
CA ALA A 377 -11.49 9.35 12.56
C ALA A 377 -11.57 8.98 14.04
N ALA A 378 -11.61 7.69 14.36
CA ALA A 378 -11.73 7.23 15.75
C ALA A 378 -10.48 7.53 16.59
N MET A 379 -9.27 7.37 16.02
CA MET A 379 -8.02 7.73 16.68
C MET A 379 -7.93 9.25 16.89
N GLN A 380 -8.29 10.01 15.87
CA GLN A 380 -8.30 11.47 15.93
C GLN A 380 -9.29 11.99 16.99
N ALA A 381 -10.48 11.41 17.09
CA ALA A 381 -11.48 11.78 18.07
C ALA A 381 -11.01 11.58 19.54
N GLN A 382 -10.07 10.66 19.77
CA GLN A 382 -9.41 10.45 21.06
C GLN A 382 -8.12 11.27 21.24
N GLY A 383 -7.80 12.18 20.33
CA GLY A 383 -6.58 12.99 20.40
C GLY A 383 -5.29 12.19 20.14
N LEU A 384 -5.39 10.96 19.62
CA LEU A 384 -4.26 10.11 19.31
C LEU A 384 -3.73 10.39 17.89
N TYR A 385 -2.52 9.93 17.60
CA TYR A 385 -2.03 9.92 16.22
C TYR A 385 -2.93 9.05 15.34
N PRO A 386 -3.23 9.46 14.11
CA PRO A 386 -3.92 8.58 13.17
C PRO A 386 -3.07 7.34 12.89
N PRO A 387 -3.67 6.22 12.49
CA PRO A 387 -2.93 5.05 12.05
C PRO A 387 -1.95 5.44 10.93
N PHE A 388 -0.75 4.89 10.96
CA PHE A 388 0.16 5.02 9.83
C PHE A 388 0.63 3.65 9.36
N TYR A 389 1.04 3.57 8.12
CA TYR A 389 1.40 2.33 7.46
C TYR A 389 2.84 2.37 6.97
N SER A 390 3.51 1.25 7.03
CA SER A 390 4.83 1.04 6.43
C SER A 390 4.78 -0.17 5.51
N SER A 391 5.26 -0.02 4.29
CA SER A 391 5.45 -1.12 3.35
C SER A 391 6.86 -1.65 3.52
N ARG A 392 6.99 -2.92 3.92
CA ARG A 392 8.25 -3.66 3.99
C ARG A 392 8.43 -4.45 2.70
N ARG A 393 9.54 -5.17 2.55
CA ARG A 393 9.86 -5.92 1.33
C ARG A 393 8.71 -6.80 0.83
N ASP A 394 7.99 -7.48 1.73
CA ASP A 394 6.96 -8.48 1.43
C ASP A 394 5.81 -8.46 2.45
N SER A 395 5.61 -7.35 3.14
CA SER A 395 4.54 -7.18 4.12
C SER A 395 4.14 -5.71 4.26
N VAL A 396 2.94 -5.50 4.77
CA VAL A 396 2.43 -4.20 5.22
C VAL A 396 2.28 -4.23 6.73
N VAL A 397 2.74 -3.18 7.40
CA VAL A 397 2.59 -3.00 8.84
C VAL A 397 1.72 -1.77 9.10
N ILE A 398 0.67 -1.93 9.90
CA ILE A 398 -0.07 -0.79 10.48
C ILE A 398 0.44 -0.55 11.89
N PHE A 399 0.66 0.72 12.22
CA PHE A 399 1.08 1.21 13.53
C PHE A 399 -0.07 1.99 14.17
N LEU A 400 -0.43 1.58 15.39
CA LEU A 400 -1.41 2.25 16.23
C LEU A 400 -0.68 2.78 17.47
N LEU A 401 -0.46 4.09 17.54
CA LEU A 401 0.20 4.72 18.68
C LEU A 401 -0.81 5.01 19.80
N ASN A 402 -0.41 4.77 21.05
CA ASN A 402 -1.20 5.16 22.21
C ASN A 402 -0.77 6.49 22.83
N GLU A 403 -0.18 7.35 22.04
CA GLU A 403 0.33 8.66 22.43
C GLU A 403 -0.55 9.77 21.91
N GLU A 404 -0.70 10.83 22.73
CA GLU A 404 -1.41 12.03 22.33
C GLU A 404 -0.67 12.74 21.18
N ARG A 405 -1.42 13.14 20.18
CA ARG A 405 -0.92 13.84 19.02
C ARG A 405 -0.70 15.32 19.32
N PRO A 406 0.53 15.85 19.17
CA PRO A 406 0.73 17.29 19.27
C PRO A 406 -0.03 18.03 18.16
N PRO A 407 -0.67 19.16 18.41
CA PRO A 407 -1.45 19.91 17.42
C PRO A 407 -0.66 20.26 16.14
N VAL A 408 0.66 20.42 16.26
CA VAL A 408 1.55 20.74 15.13
C VAL A 408 1.78 19.58 14.17
N TRP A 409 1.48 18.35 14.56
CA TRP A 409 1.76 17.18 13.71
C TRP A 409 1.02 17.22 12.36
N GLU A 410 -0.21 17.71 12.35
CA GLU A 410 -0.98 17.84 11.09
C GLU A 410 -0.28 18.74 10.09
N GLN A 411 0.17 19.91 10.56
CA GLN A 411 0.89 20.87 9.72
C GLN A 411 2.22 20.30 9.22
N VAL A 412 2.93 19.56 10.07
CA VAL A 412 4.20 18.88 9.72
C VAL A 412 3.93 17.77 8.69
N SER A 413 2.93 16.95 8.92
CA SER A 413 2.54 15.86 8.02
C SER A 413 2.15 16.40 6.64
N GLU A 414 1.35 17.47 6.60
CA GLU A 414 0.95 18.13 5.36
C GLU A 414 2.14 18.78 4.64
N TRP A 415 3.05 19.41 5.40
CA TRP A 415 4.30 19.96 4.83
C TRP A 415 5.12 18.88 4.15
N ILE A 416 5.33 17.73 4.83
CA ILE A 416 6.10 16.61 4.27
C ILE A 416 5.41 16.05 3.03
N ASN A 417 4.08 15.90 3.04
CA ASN A 417 3.33 15.44 1.87
C ASN A 417 3.52 16.33 0.64
N ARG A 418 3.57 17.66 0.84
CA ARG A 418 3.76 18.63 -0.24
C ARG A 418 5.21 18.77 -0.70
N ASN A 419 6.19 18.62 0.21
CA ASN A 419 7.59 18.95 -0.05
C ASN A 419 8.52 17.73 -0.04
N GLY A 420 8.01 16.52 0.28
CA GLY A 420 8.75 15.27 0.39
C GLY A 420 9.56 15.10 1.66
N PHE A 421 9.91 16.18 2.35
CA PHE A 421 10.70 16.16 3.58
C PHE A 421 10.51 17.42 4.42
N ILE A 422 10.96 17.36 5.67
CA ILE A 422 11.08 18.51 6.57
C ILE A 422 12.49 18.57 7.15
N THR A 423 12.99 19.78 7.37
CA THR A 423 14.25 20.04 8.09
C THR A 423 13.97 20.63 9.48
N ASN A 424 14.96 20.61 10.36
CA ASN A 424 14.84 21.25 11.68
C ASN A 424 14.41 22.71 11.58
N GLY A 425 15.04 23.50 10.67
CA GLY A 425 14.70 24.92 10.50
C GLY A 425 13.28 25.16 9.98
N GLN A 426 12.75 24.24 9.14
CA GLN A 426 11.36 24.32 8.69
C GLN A 426 10.40 24.00 9.83
N LEU A 427 10.70 22.98 10.64
CA LEU A 427 9.90 22.66 11.82
C LEU A 427 9.89 23.80 12.84
N CYS A 428 11.01 24.46 13.08
CA CYS A 428 11.04 25.66 13.94
C CYS A 428 10.03 26.71 13.51
N ARG A 429 9.90 26.95 12.20
CA ARG A 429 8.94 27.93 11.66
C ARG A 429 7.50 27.47 11.80
N ILE A 430 7.22 26.22 11.44
CA ILE A 430 5.86 25.65 11.47
C ILE A 430 5.34 25.56 12.91
N ALA A 431 6.19 25.06 13.83
CA ALA A 431 5.82 24.83 15.22
C ALA A 431 6.03 26.06 16.13
N THR A 432 6.64 27.11 15.62
CA THR A 432 7.05 28.29 16.42
C THR A 432 7.85 27.90 17.66
N VAL A 433 8.87 27.04 17.47
CA VAL A 433 9.74 26.53 18.54
C VAL A 433 11.22 26.78 18.21
N ASP A 434 12.07 26.71 19.24
CA ASP A 434 13.51 26.76 19.07
C ASP A 434 14.09 25.48 18.43
N THR A 435 15.36 25.57 18.00
CA THR A 435 16.05 24.47 17.32
C THR A 435 16.23 23.21 18.18
N LEU A 436 16.34 23.38 19.51
CA LEU A 436 16.50 22.27 20.45
C LEU A 436 15.20 21.49 20.61
N LYS A 437 14.08 22.21 20.78
CA LYS A 437 12.74 21.64 20.88
C LYS A 437 12.34 20.96 19.56
N ALA A 438 12.60 21.59 18.41
CA ALA A 438 12.39 21.00 17.10
C ALA A 438 13.21 19.71 16.93
N SER A 439 14.48 19.69 17.34
CA SER A 439 15.31 18.47 17.29
C SER A 439 14.76 17.34 18.16
N LYS A 440 14.24 17.66 19.36
CA LYS A 440 13.61 16.67 20.23
C LYS A 440 12.33 16.09 19.59
N MET A 441 11.52 16.94 18.97
CA MET A 441 10.29 16.49 18.26
C MET A 441 10.63 15.58 17.07
N LEU A 442 11.58 15.97 16.22
CA LEU A 442 12.02 15.16 15.08
C LEU A 442 12.59 13.82 15.53
N ARG A 443 13.41 13.81 16.57
CA ARG A 443 13.97 12.58 17.16
C ARG A 443 12.86 11.68 17.67
N LYS A 444 11.88 12.22 18.41
CA LYS A 444 10.72 11.47 18.89
C LYS A 444 9.95 10.81 17.73
N TRP A 445 9.67 11.53 16.66
CA TRP A 445 8.97 10.97 15.50
C TRP A 445 9.78 9.92 14.76
N VAL A 446 11.11 10.00 14.76
CA VAL A 446 11.98 8.93 14.26
C VAL A 446 11.95 7.72 15.19
N GLU A 447 11.97 7.91 16.50
CA GLU A 447 11.86 6.84 17.49
C GLU A 447 10.50 6.12 17.43
N LEU A 448 9.44 6.84 17.05
CA LEU A 448 8.10 6.28 16.82
C LEU A 448 7.95 5.63 15.43
N GLU A 449 9.01 5.57 14.64
CA GLU A 449 9.01 5.06 13.25
C GLU A 449 8.05 5.81 12.30
N MET A 450 7.65 7.03 12.66
CA MET A 450 6.82 7.90 11.81
C MET A 450 7.64 8.64 10.76
N LEU A 451 8.91 8.94 11.08
CA LEU A 451 9.85 9.60 10.19
C LEU A 451 11.15 8.81 10.06
N GLU A 452 11.76 8.90 8.91
CA GLU A 452 13.12 8.45 8.62
C GLU A 452 14.04 9.66 8.40
N VAL A 453 15.29 9.55 8.84
CA VAL A 453 16.28 10.61 8.67
C VAL A 453 17.22 10.30 7.50
N ASP A 454 17.30 11.24 6.56
CA ASP A 454 18.28 11.25 5.49
C ASP A 454 19.43 12.20 5.86
N MET A 455 20.61 11.64 6.08
CA MET A 455 21.84 12.38 6.41
C MET A 455 22.83 12.45 5.23
N SER A 456 22.44 12.09 4.02
CA SER A 456 23.29 12.07 2.82
C SER A 456 23.97 13.41 2.54
N LYS A 457 23.33 14.53 2.97
CA LYS A 457 23.87 15.90 2.86
C LYS A 457 24.53 16.42 4.16
N GLY A 458 24.92 15.52 5.07
CA GLY A 458 25.54 15.82 6.36
C GLY A 458 24.55 16.18 7.48
N LYS A 459 24.99 16.05 8.74
CA LYS A 459 24.13 16.25 9.94
C LYS A 459 23.44 17.62 10.00
N LYS A 460 24.07 18.69 9.53
CA LYS A 460 23.49 20.06 9.53
C LYS A 460 22.33 20.19 8.55
N ASN A 461 22.31 19.38 7.49
CA ASN A 461 21.30 19.37 6.43
C ASN A 461 20.42 18.13 6.46
N ALA A 462 20.28 17.49 7.62
CA ALA A 462 19.45 16.33 7.80
C ALA A 462 18.01 16.61 7.36
N ARG A 463 17.44 15.71 6.57
CA ARG A 463 16.07 15.73 6.08
C ARG A 463 15.28 14.60 6.73
N TYR A 464 14.06 14.89 7.08
CA TYR A 464 13.17 13.92 7.72
C TYR A 464 11.99 13.68 6.79
N ARG A 465 11.74 12.42 6.43
CA ARG A 465 10.65 11.95 5.54
C ARG A 465 9.72 11.06 6.32
N LYS A 466 8.51 10.82 5.81
CA LYS A 466 7.64 9.78 6.38
C LYS A 466 8.30 8.41 6.19
N ALA A 467 8.26 7.59 7.22
CA ALA A 467 8.78 6.23 7.17
C ALA A 467 8.07 5.42 6.09
N GLY A 468 8.84 4.70 5.28
CA GLY A 468 8.31 3.95 4.13
C GLY A 468 7.91 4.79 2.92
N SER A 469 8.04 6.14 2.98
CA SER A 469 7.93 6.98 1.80
C SER A 469 9.24 6.94 1.01
N GLU A 470 9.12 6.83 -0.31
CA GLU A 470 10.30 6.76 -1.15
C GLU A 470 11.07 8.07 -1.22
N ALA A 471 12.38 7.97 -1.49
CA ALA A 471 13.29 9.11 -1.59
C ALA A 471 12.82 10.17 -2.61
N ASP A 472 12.03 9.75 -3.61
CA ASP A 472 11.52 10.59 -4.69
C ASP A 472 10.03 10.97 -4.52
N GLY A 473 9.49 10.82 -3.33
CA GLY A 473 8.09 10.88 -2.96
C GLY A 473 7.36 12.19 -3.16
N ASN A 474 7.51 12.89 -4.29
CA ASN A 474 6.54 13.92 -4.66
C ASN A 474 6.43 14.22 -6.16
N VAL A 475 6.65 13.22 -6.97
CA VAL A 475 6.36 13.32 -8.40
C VAL A 475 4.85 13.50 -8.63
N ILE A 476 4.02 12.79 -7.83
CA ILE A 476 2.55 12.88 -7.90
C ILE A 476 2.04 14.22 -7.33
N GLY A 477 2.61 14.73 -6.25
CA GLY A 477 2.23 16.02 -5.66
C GLY A 477 2.58 17.23 -6.55
N LEU A 478 3.58 17.10 -7.43
CA LEU A 478 3.88 18.09 -8.47
C LEU A 478 2.80 18.14 -9.54
N LEU A 479 2.13 17.03 -9.79
CA LEU A 479 1.10 16.90 -10.83
C LEU A 479 -0.29 17.26 -10.34
N SER A 480 -0.60 17.09 -9.06
CA SER A 480 -1.84 17.60 -8.47
C SER A 480 -1.92 19.14 -8.56
N GLY A 481 -0.80 19.85 -8.43
CA GLY A 481 -0.72 21.28 -8.73
C GLY A 481 -0.91 21.64 -10.23
N LEU A 482 -0.90 20.65 -11.13
CA LEU A 482 -1.14 20.83 -12.57
C LEU A 482 -2.60 20.58 -12.98
N SER A 483 -3.39 19.88 -12.14
CA SER A 483 -4.79 19.54 -12.40
C SER A 483 -5.78 20.62 -11.92
N ASP A 484 -5.37 21.57 -11.09
CA ASP A 484 -6.25 22.57 -10.45
C ASP A 484 -6.81 23.66 -11.35
N ASN A 485 -6.90 23.43 -12.67
CA ASN A 485 -7.66 24.30 -13.58
C ASN A 485 -8.99 23.72 -14.07
N LYS A 486 -9.50 22.62 -13.52
CA LYS A 486 -10.90 22.19 -13.75
C LYS A 486 -11.48 21.48 -12.53
N LYS A 487 -12.45 22.17 -11.93
CA LYS A 487 -13.45 21.72 -10.93
C LYS A 487 -12.96 21.56 -9.49
N SER A 488 -13.29 22.59 -8.70
CA SER A 488 -13.66 22.47 -7.31
C SER A 488 -14.70 21.34 -7.16
N PRO A 489 -14.51 20.32 -6.31
CA PRO A 489 -15.62 19.53 -5.82
C PRO A 489 -16.23 20.25 -4.63
N LEU A 490 -17.43 20.69 -4.80
CA LEU A 490 -18.38 20.96 -3.74
C LEU A 490 -18.69 19.66 -2.97
N LEU A 491 -18.65 19.77 -1.64
CA LEU A 491 -19.21 18.94 -0.56
C LEU A 491 -18.51 17.60 -0.30
#